data_b1e2c41ae12b28cc4880797afe561228
#
_entry.id   b1e2c41ae12b28cc4880797afe561228
#
_cell.length_a   1.000
_cell.length_b   1.000
_cell.length_c   1.000
_cell.angle_alpha   90.00
_cell.angle_beta   90.00
_cell.angle_gamma   90.00
#
_symmetry.space_group_name_H-M   'P 1'
#
loop_
_entity.id
_entity.type
_entity.pdbx_description
1 polymer ?
#
loop_
_entity_poly.entity_id
_entity_poly.type
_entity_poly.pdbx_seq_one_letter_code
_entity_poly.pdbx_strand_id
1 'polypeptide(L)'
;MEIEREKLFLSETPDRQIAKSTDEKVERVHIYRVNRDSKQAGEDIVVKELPLTIMLNGRELVTLLCSPANLKYLAIGFLLSEGLLRGRNDIKSIIDDEQRGIVRVETVADLNGEEEQVFKRIITPGCGRGAAFYSSADAVGMREVKSELQVNGAEILELMTLFHHLSETYRSTGGVHSAALCDNKTLNIFSEDIGRHNAIDKIFGQCIWEGISTNNQIVLTSGRISSEIVIKIARNNIPVLASKSAPTNTAVKLADLLGITLIGFVRGTRMNVYSHHQRIVSDAWDCINARLDKTIKL
;
A
#
# COMPACT_ATOMS: atom_id res chain seq x y z
N MET A 1 0.44 -9.16 29.72
CA MET A 1 -0.85 -9.23 29.06
C MET A 1 -0.90 -8.56 27.67
N GLU A 2 -0.16 -7.46 27.46
CA GLU A 2 -0.04 -6.80 26.13
C GLU A 2 0.82 -7.59 25.13
N ILE A 3 1.90 -8.22 25.58
CA ILE A 3 2.85 -8.97 24.72
C ILE A 3 2.23 -10.26 24.14
N GLU A 4 1.29 -10.89 24.82
CA GLU A 4 0.61 -12.09 24.32
C GLU A 4 -0.50 -11.79 23.27
N ARG A 5 -1.09 -10.60 23.31
CA ARG A 5 -2.05 -10.18 22.27
C ARG A 5 -1.39 -9.89 20.92
N GLU A 6 -0.16 -9.36 20.89
CA GLU A 6 0.58 -9.13 19.65
C GLU A 6 0.87 -10.42 18.86
N LYS A 7 1.07 -11.55 19.55
CA LYS A 7 1.34 -12.85 18.89
C LYS A 7 0.10 -13.48 18.23
N LEU A 8 -1.09 -13.12 18.66
CA LEU A 8 -2.34 -13.72 18.15
C LEU A 8 -2.76 -13.18 16.77
N PHE A 9 -2.24 -12.02 16.37
CA PHE A 9 -2.64 -11.31 15.15
C PHE A 9 -1.67 -11.45 13.98
N LEU A 10 -0.57 -12.17 14.18
CA LEU A 10 0.42 -12.39 13.12
C LEU A 10 0.33 -13.86 12.70
N SER A 11 -0.07 -14.13 11.45
CA SER A 11 -0.04 -15.49 10.90
C SER A 11 1.38 -16.06 10.98
N GLU A 12 1.56 -17.24 11.58
CA GLU A 12 2.82 -17.97 11.54
C GLU A 12 3.05 -18.52 10.14
N THR A 13 3.76 -17.79 9.31
CA THR A 13 4.33 -18.32 8.06
C THR A 13 5.77 -18.79 8.33
N PRO A 14 6.17 -19.98 7.87
CA PRO A 14 7.45 -20.61 8.25
C PRO A 14 8.72 -19.95 7.72
N ASP A 15 8.63 -18.95 6.84
CA ASP A 15 9.80 -18.25 6.28
C ASP A 15 9.62 -16.72 6.37
N ARG A 16 9.57 -16.21 7.60
CA ARG A 16 9.88 -14.80 7.82
C ARG A 16 11.38 -14.59 7.66
N GLN A 17 11.79 -14.14 6.48
CA GLN A 17 12.98 -13.28 6.43
C GLN A 17 12.65 -12.08 7.33
N ILE A 18 13.15 -12.16 8.56
CA ILE A 18 13.19 -11.04 9.50
C ILE A 18 13.65 -9.83 8.69
N ALA A 19 12.81 -8.80 8.68
CA ALA A 19 13.12 -7.55 7.99
C ALA A 19 14.61 -7.23 8.20
N LYS A 20 15.32 -6.88 7.11
CA LYS A 20 16.70 -6.38 7.17
C LYS A 20 16.82 -5.43 8.34
N SER A 21 17.91 -5.53 9.11
CA SER A 21 18.05 -4.80 10.37
C SER A 21 17.70 -3.32 10.19
N THR A 22 17.18 -2.69 11.21
CA THR A 22 16.80 -1.26 11.16
C THR A 22 17.98 -0.39 10.69
N ASP A 23 19.22 -0.82 10.94
CA ASP A 23 20.47 -0.15 10.52
C ASP A 23 20.66 -0.09 8.99
N GLU A 24 20.07 -1.00 8.21
CA GLU A 24 20.16 -0.93 6.75
C GLU A 24 19.24 0.13 6.15
N LYS A 25 18.12 0.46 6.82
CA LYS A 25 17.08 1.38 6.33
C LYS A 25 17.30 2.82 6.76
N VAL A 26 18.17 3.07 7.75
CA VAL A 26 18.37 4.39 8.36
C VAL A 26 19.84 4.76 8.41
N GLU A 27 20.10 6.05 8.61
CA GLU A 27 21.44 6.63 8.76
C GLU A 27 21.47 7.59 9.94
N ARG A 28 22.58 7.60 10.69
CA ARG A 28 22.84 8.59 11.75
C ARG A 28 23.49 9.81 11.13
N VAL A 29 22.96 10.98 11.44
CA VAL A 29 23.47 12.26 10.95
C VAL A 29 23.69 13.22 12.09
N HIS A 30 24.74 14.06 11.99
CA HIS A 30 24.97 15.14 12.94
C HIS A 30 23.97 16.27 12.68
N ILE A 31 23.35 16.76 13.75
CA ILE A 31 22.37 17.85 13.71
C ILE A 31 22.66 18.92 14.77
N TYR A 32 21.99 20.04 14.65
CA TYR A 32 21.84 21.02 15.73
C TYR A 32 20.37 21.08 16.13
N ARG A 33 20.05 20.77 17.41
CA ARG A 33 18.72 21.01 17.96
C ARG A 33 18.63 22.44 18.45
N VAL A 34 17.73 23.19 17.86
CA VAL A 34 17.53 24.61 18.16
C VAL A 34 16.13 24.79 18.74
N ASN A 35 16.06 25.44 19.90
CA ASN A 35 14.83 25.95 20.50
C ASN A 35 14.96 27.47 20.72
N ARG A 36 14.00 28.10 21.38
CA ARG A 36 14.03 29.58 21.56
C ARG A 36 15.28 30.10 22.25
N ASP A 37 15.84 29.32 23.19
CA ASP A 37 16.85 29.77 24.14
C ASP A 37 18.19 29.05 23.99
N SER A 38 18.27 28.00 23.16
CA SER A 38 19.49 27.20 23.04
C SER A 38 19.69 26.59 21.66
N LYS A 39 20.96 26.31 21.38
CA LYS A 39 21.42 25.53 20.21
C LYS A 39 22.41 24.49 20.71
N GLN A 40 22.14 23.22 20.48
CA GLN A 40 22.94 22.10 20.93
C GLN A 40 23.26 21.17 19.76
N ALA A 41 24.52 20.77 19.65
CA ALA A 41 24.91 19.71 18.73
C ALA A 41 24.39 18.36 19.22
N GLY A 42 24.02 17.49 18.30
CA GLY A 42 23.54 16.14 18.61
C GLY A 42 23.51 15.26 17.36
N GLU A 43 22.94 14.10 17.50
CA GLU A 43 22.72 13.17 16.40
C GLU A 43 21.21 12.91 16.23
N ASP A 44 20.83 12.56 15.03
CA ASP A 44 19.48 12.10 14.67
C ASP A 44 19.55 10.93 13.71
N ILE A 45 18.43 10.23 13.54
CA ILE A 45 18.30 9.09 12.66
C ILE A 45 17.38 9.52 11.51
N VAL A 46 17.86 9.38 10.27
CA VAL A 46 17.10 9.68 9.06
C VAL A 46 16.93 8.44 8.20
N VAL A 47 15.85 8.35 7.43
CA VAL A 47 15.63 7.26 6.50
C VAL A 47 16.57 7.37 5.30
N LYS A 48 17.09 6.22 4.82
CA LYS A 48 17.89 6.16 3.60
C LYS A 48 17.02 6.18 2.35
N GLU A 49 17.45 6.93 1.35
CA GLU A 49 16.94 6.86 -0.01
C GLU A 49 17.86 6.01 -0.89
N LEU A 50 17.25 5.18 -1.72
CA LEU A 50 17.94 4.40 -2.74
C LEU A 50 17.27 4.62 -4.10
N PRO A 51 18.02 4.96 -5.17
CA PRO A 51 17.51 4.91 -6.52
C PRO A 51 17.43 3.44 -6.98
N LEU A 52 16.22 2.94 -7.24
CA LEU A 52 15.97 1.62 -7.81
C LEU A 52 15.72 1.74 -9.31
N THR A 53 16.61 1.18 -10.11
CA THR A 53 16.40 1.05 -11.56
C THR A 53 15.72 -0.28 -11.88
N ILE A 54 14.55 -0.21 -12.48
CA ILE A 54 13.81 -1.37 -12.98
C ILE A 54 14.13 -1.56 -14.46
N MET A 55 14.68 -2.72 -14.80
CA MET A 55 14.92 -3.13 -16.17
C MET A 55 13.89 -4.18 -16.57
N LEU A 56 13.30 -4.01 -17.74
CA LEU A 56 12.31 -4.93 -18.31
C LEU A 56 12.79 -5.39 -19.70
N ASN A 57 12.91 -6.72 -19.88
CA ASN A 57 13.38 -7.34 -21.13
C ASN A 57 14.68 -6.71 -21.67
N GLY A 58 15.64 -6.50 -20.76
CA GLY A 58 16.95 -5.93 -21.09
C GLY A 58 17.00 -4.41 -21.30
N ARG A 59 15.87 -3.68 -21.17
CA ARG A 59 15.79 -2.22 -21.30
C ARG A 59 15.52 -1.57 -19.96
N GLU A 60 16.13 -0.41 -19.71
CA GLU A 60 15.79 0.41 -18.56
C GLU A 60 14.39 0.99 -18.73
N LEU A 61 13.51 0.74 -17.76
CA LEU A 61 12.13 1.21 -17.77
C LEU A 61 11.98 2.50 -16.95
N VAL A 62 12.46 2.49 -15.70
CA VAL A 62 12.28 3.59 -14.75
C VAL A 62 13.30 3.50 -13.62
N THR A 63 13.64 4.64 -13.02
CA THR A 63 14.33 4.71 -11.74
C THR A 63 13.41 5.34 -10.70
N LEU A 64 13.13 4.60 -9.62
CA LEU A 64 12.29 5.01 -8.50
C LEU A 64 13.16 5.34 -7.28
N LEU A 65 12.87 6.43 -6.58
CA LEU A 65 13.43 6.66 -5.25
C LEU A 65 12.61 5.86 -4.22
N CYS A 66 13.27 5.02 -3.44
CA CYS A 66 12.63 4.12 -2.49
C CYS A 66 13.49 3.87 -1.25
N SER A 67 12.92 3.25 -0.23
CA SER A 67 13.67 2.70 0.89
C SER A 67 14.41 1.42 0.48
N PRO A 68 15.65 1.18 0.96
CA PRO A 68 16.51 0.06 0.54
C PRO A 68 16.07 -1.28 1.15
N ALA A 69 14.83 -1.69 0.89
CA ALA A 69 14.29 -2.98 1.32
C ALA A 69 13.23 -3.47 0.37
N ASN A 70 13.18 -4.80 0.16
CA ASN A 70 12.15 -5.45 -0.66
C ASN A 70 12.10 -4.92 -2.11
N LEU A 71 13.26 -4.66 -2.71
CA LEU A 71 13.39 -4.05 -4.04
C LEU A 71 12.74 -4.91 -5.12
N LYS A 72 12.89 -6.23 -5.04
CA LYS A 72 12.22 -7.19 -5.91
C LYS A 72 10.71 -7.03 -5.89
N TYR A 73 10.12 -6.93 -4.71
CA TYR A 73 8.66 -6.76 -4.58
C TYR A 73 8.21 -5.40 -5.09
N LEU A 74 9.01 -4.34 -4.87
CA LEU A 74 8.72 -3.03 -5.45
C LEU A 74 8.69 -3.08 -6.98
N ALA A 75 9.68 -3.73 -7.61
CA ALA A 75 9.74 -3.83 -9.06
C ALA A 75 8.54 -4.63 -9.62
N ILE A 76 8.22 -5.78 -9.03
CA ILE A 76 7.05 -6.59 -9.45
C ILE A 76 5.75 -5.80 -9.29
N GLY A 77 5.55 -5.17 -8.14
CA GLY A 77 4.33 -4.41 -7.84
C GLY A 77 4.19 -3.17 -8.72
N PHE A 78 5.28 -2.49 -9.02
CA PHE A 78 5.29 -1.38 -9.98
C PHE A 78 4.84 -1.86 -11.37
N LEU A 79 5.45 -2.93 -11.90
CA LEU A 79 5.09 -3.49 -13.21
C LEU A 79 3.62 -3.95 -13.28
N LEU A 80 3.13 -4.56 -12.21
CA LEU A 80 1.71 -4.94 -12.06
C LEU A 80 0.81 -3.69 -12.06
N SER A 81 1.19 -2.67 -11.30
CA SER A 81 0.43 -1.42 -11.19
C SER A 81 0.37 -0.65 -12.51
N GLU A 82 1.44 -0.70 -13.32
CA GLU A 82 1.46 -0.10 -14.66
C GLU A 82 0.78 -0.98 -15.72
N GLY A 83 0.37 -2.21 -15.37
CA GLY A 83 -0.33 -3.13 -16.27
C GLY A 83 0.62 -3.90 -17.21
N LEU A 84 1.91 -3.86 -16.95
CA LEU A 84 2.95 -4.58 -17.70
C LEU A 84 3.05 -6.06 -17.29
N LEU A 85 2.52 -6.39 -16.12
CA LEU A 85 2.32 -7.75 -15.63
C LEU A 85 0.86 -7.94 -15.24
N ARG A 86 0.34 -9.15 -15.40
CA ARG A 86 -1.02 -9.57 -14.97
C ARG A 86 -0.94 -10.56 -13.81
N GLY A 87 0.21 -11.22 -13.65
CA GLY A 87 0.40 -12.21 -12.61
C GLY A 87 1.80 -12.83 -12.61
N ARG A 88 2.01 -13.77 -11.69
CA ARG A 88 3.30 -14.46 -11.51
C ARG A 88 3.77 -15.18 -12.79
N ASN A 89 2.83 -15.73 -13.56
CA ASN A 89 3.13 -16.52 -14.77
C ASN A 89 3.71 -15.68 -15.91
N ASP A 90 3.55 -14.36 -15.89
CA ASP A 90 4.15 -13.48 -16.88
C ASP A 90 5.66 -13.29 -16.67
N ILE A 91 6.16 -13.61 -15.46
CA ILE A 91 7.55 -13.43 -15.08
C ILE A 91 8.33 -14.70 -15.44
N LYS A 92 9.24 -14.60 -16.40
CA LYS A 92 10.19 -15.66 -16.79
C LYS A 92 11.35 -15.75 -15.80
N SER A 93 11.99 -14.63 -15.51
CA SER A 93 13.08 -14.55 -14.55
C SER A 93 13.13 -13.17 -13.89
N ILE A 94 13.72 -13.14 -12.69
CA ILE A 94 13.99 -11.90 -11.98
C ILE A 94 15.36 -11.98 -11.32
N ILE A 95 16.16 -10.93 -11.48
CA ILE A 95 17.47 -10.77 -10.85
C ILE A 95 17.45 -9.48 -10.06
N ASP A 96 17.68 -9.60 -8.75
CA ASP A 96 17.74 -8.51 -7.81
C ASP A 96 19.20 -8.23 -7.43
N ASP A 97 19.73 -7.10 -7.87
CA ASP A 97 21.04 -6.58 -7.49
C ASP A 97 20.84 -5.41 -6.50
N GLU A 98 20.56 -5.78 -5.27
CA GLU A 98 20.28 -4.81 -4.20
C GLU A 98 21.45 -3.84 -3.96
N GLN A 99 22.71 -4.27 -4.17
CA GLN A 99 23.89 -3.42 -3.96
C GLN A 99 23.96 -2.28 -4.96
N ARG A 100 23.52 -2.52 -6.19
CA ARG A 100 23.48 -1.52 -7.26
C ARG A 100 22.13 -0.83 -7.39
N GLY A 101 21.12 -1.27 -6.63
CA GLY A 101 19.75 -0.78 -6.78
C GLY A 101 19.16 -1.10 -8.16
N ILE A 102 19.39 -2.30 -8.68
CA ILE A 102 18.91 -2.71 -10.01
C ILE A 102 18.09 -3.99 -9.88
N VAL A 103 16.86 -3.99 -10.37
CA VAL A 103 16.05 -5.20 -10.53
C VAL A 103 15.79 -5.42 -12.01
N ARG A 104 16.18 -6.58 -12.52
CA ARG A 104 15.96 -7.02 -13.90
C ARG A 104 14.84 -8.03 -13.95
N VAL A 105 13.82 -7.74 -14.75
CA VAL A 105 12.67 -8.61 -14.96
C VAL A 105 12.60 -9.00 -16.43
N GLU A 106 12.55 -10.31 -16.69
CA GLU A 106 12.27 -10.85 -18.01
C GLU A 106 10.87 -11.45 -18.04
N THR A 107 10.10 -11.12 -19.05
CA THR A 107 8.73 -11.63 -19.24
C THR A 107 8.71 -12.84 -20.18
N VAL A 108 7.67 -13.69 -20.02
CA VAL A 108 7.47 -14.87 -20.88
C VAL A 108 7.08 -14.47 -22.29
N ALA A 109 6.23 -13.46 -22.43
CA ALA A 109 5.80 -12.92 -23.71
C ALA A 109 6.51 -11.61 -24.02
N ASP A 110 6.81 -11.37 -25.31
CA ASP A 110 7.19 -10.03 -25.76
C ASP A 110 5.99 -9.09 -25.61
N LEU A 111 6.20 -7.96 -24.98
CA LEU A 111 5.12 -6.99 -24.69
C LEU A 111 4.70 -6.17 -25.92
N ASN A 112 5.03 -6.63 -27.14
CA ASN A 112 4.55 -6.19 -28.47
C ASN A 112 4.17 -4.68 -28.58
N GLY A 113 5.06 -3.77 -28.14
CA GLY A 113 4.83 -2.33 -28.26
C GLY A 113 4.01 -1.69 -27.14
N GLU A 114 3.41 -2.44 -26.22
CA GLU A 114 2.79 -1.88 -25.01
C GLU A 114 3.84 -1.16 -24.15
N GLU A 115 5.10 -1.64 -24.17
CA GLU A 115 6.27 -0.99 -23.57
C GLU A 115 6.45 0.46 -24.05
N GLU A 116 6.34 0.73 -25.35
CA GLU A 116 6.53 2.09 -25.89
C GLU A 116 5.49 3.07 -25.38
N GLN A 117 4.25 2.62 -25.16
CA GLN A 117 3.21 3.49 -24.62
C GLN A 117 3.45 3.79 -23.14
N VAL A 118 3.96 2.82 -22.38
CA VAL A 118 4.32 3.01 -20.98
C VAL A 118 5.57 3.87 -20.87
N PHE A 119 6.60 3.63 -21.70
CA PHE A 119 7.78 4.49 -21.78
C PHE A 119 7.42 5.95 -22.05
N LYS A 120 6.49 6.22 -22.96
CA LYS A 120 6.02 7.60 -23.25
C LYS A 120 5.29 8.24 -22.06
N ARG A 121 4.61 7.44 -21.20
CA ARG A 121 3.90 7.92 -20.01
C ARG A 121 4.84 8.22 -18.83
N ILE A 122 5.91 7.44 -18.66
CA ILE A 122 6.85 7.54 -17.54
C ILE A 122 7.85 8.68 -17.72
N ILE A 123 8.18 9.08 -18.96
CA ILE A 123 9.21 10.07 -19.30
C ILE A 123 8.80 11.53 -19.02
N THR A 124 7.57 11.84 -18.59
CA THR A 124 7.20 13.22 -18.29
C THR A 124 7.84 13.71 -16.99
N PRO A 125 8.62 14.81 -17.02
CA PRO A 125 9.46 15.30 -15.93
C PRO A 125 8.70 16.10 -14.85
N GLY A 126 8.74 15.73 -13.55
CA GLY A 126 8.30 16.50 -12.38
C GLY A 126 8.15 15.70 -11.09
N CYS A 127 8.62 16.25 -10.01
CA CYS A 127 8.64 15.67 -8.68
C CYS A 127 7.33 14.97 -8.29
N GLY A 128 7.40 13.72 -7.89
CA GLY A 128 6.24 12.88 -7.54
C GLY A 128 5.74 12.02 -8.71
N ARG A 129 6.60 11.64 -9.61
CA ARG A 129 6.37 11.14 -10.95
C ARG A 129 6.73 9.68 -11.10
N GLY A 130 5.81 8.94 -11.00
CA GLY A 130 5.14 7.96 -11.79
C GLY A 130 3.69 8.38 -12.00
N ALA A 131 3.45 9.61 -12.37
CA ALA A 131 2.14 10.06 -12.73
C ALA A 131 1.86 9.64 -14.17
N ALA A 132 1.51 8.39 -14.39
CA ALA A 132 0.50 8.16 -15.38
C ALA A 132 -0.65 9.11 -15.03
N PHE A 133 -1.03 10.03 -15.90
CA PHE A 133 -2.26 10.78 -15.78
C PHE A 133 -3.40 9.75 -15.86
N TYR A 134 -3.73 9.18 -14.71
CA TYR A 134 -4.94 8.38 -14.59
C TYR A 134 -6.11 9.34 -14.72
N SER A 135 -6.53 9.51 -15.97
CA SER A 135 -7.79 10.18 -16.26
C SER A 135 -8.93 9.22 -15.90
N SER A 136 -10.13 9.74 -15.75
CA SER A 136 -11.34 8.90 -15.72
C SER A 136 -11.43 7.96 -16.94
N ALA A 137 -10.68 8.23 -18.03
CA ALA A 137 -10.55 7.37 -19.19
C ALA A 137 -9.77 6.06 -18.90
N ASP A 138 -8.83 6.06 -17.96
CA ASP A 138 -8.09 4.83 -17.57
C ASP A 138 -8.95 3.90 -16.70
N ALA A 139 -9.99 4.43 -16.06
CA ALA A 139 -11.01 3.64 -15.37
C ALA A 139 -12.04 3.03 -16.34
N VAL A 140 -12.15 3.59 -17.58
CA VAL A 140 -13.01 3.04 -18.63
C VAL A 140 -12.42 1.71 -19.09
N GLY A 141 -13.08 0.61 -18.72
CA GLY A 141 -12.61 -0.76 -19.00
C GLY A 141 -12.09 -1.52 -17.77
N MET A 142 -11.89 -0.86 -16.63
CA MET A 142 -11.64 -1.56 -15.38
C MET A 142 -12.91 -2.26 -14.89
N ARG A 143 -12.72 -3.47 -14.36
CA ARG A 143 -13.85 -4.21 -13.79
C ARG A 143 -14.14 -3.68 -12.38
N GLU A 144 -15.43 -3.56 -12.06
CA GLU A 144 -15.87 -3.30 -10.69
C GLU A 144 -15.42 -4.42 -9.76
N VAL A 145 -14.91 -4.07 -8.59
CA VAL A 145 -14.53 -4.99 -7.54
C VAL A 145 -15.79 -5.52 -6.86
N LYS A 146 -16.13 -6.77 -7.16
CA LYS A 146 -17.29 -7.47 -6.57
C LYS A 146 -16.83 -8.29 -5.38
N SER A 147 -17.44 -8.05 -4.22
CA SER A 147 -17.11 -8.77 -2.98
C SER A 147 -18.28 -8.69 -2.02
N GLU A 148 -18.57 -9.81 -1.40
CA GLU A 148 -19.53 -9.96 -0.30
C GLU A 148 -18.86 -9.76 1.07
N LEU A 149 -17.61 -9.31 1.11
CA LEU A 149 -16.87 -9.05 2.35
C LEU A 149 -17.64 -8.04 3.21
N GLN A 150 -17.89 -8.42 4.45
CA GLN A 150 -18.36 -7.53 5.50
C GLN A 150 -17.30 -7.44 6.60
N VAL A 151 -17.07 -6.26 7.11
CA VAL A 151 -16.05 -5.99 8.11
C VAL A 151 -16.65 -5.17 9.24
N ASN A 152 -16.42 -5.58 10.48
CA ASN A 152 -16.85 -4.78 11.62
C ASN A 152 -15.98 -3.50 11.73
N GLY A 153 -16.63 -2.36 11.93
CA GLY A 153 -15.91 -1.09 12.09
C GLY A 153 -14.86 -1.11 13.20
N ALA A 154 -15.12 -1.84 14.29
CA ALA A 154 -14.15 -2.03 15.37
C ALA A 154 -12.90 -2.79 14.91
N GLU A 155 -13.05 -3.82 14.06
CA GLU A 155 -11.92 -4.59 13.50
C GLU A 155 -10.98 -3.67 12.67
N ILE A 156 -11.53 -2.76 11.88
CA ILE A 156 -10.72 -1.77 11.12
C ILE A 156 -9.92 -0.86 12.07
N LEU A 157 -10.51 -0.41 13.17
CA LEU A 157 -9.83 0.43 14.15
C LEU A 157 -8.71 -0.32 14.87
N GLU A 158 -8.94 -1.58 15.23
CA GLU A 158 -7.95 -2.45 15.86
C GLU A 158 -6.79 -2.76 14.90
N LEU A 159 -7.08 -3.17 13.67
CA LEU A 159 -6.08 -3.42 12.63
C LEU A 159 -5.25 -2.15 12.35
N MET A 160 -5.87 -0.98 12.30
CA MET A 160 -5.14 0.29 12.10
C MET A 160 -4.23 0.62 13.28
N THR A 161 -4.61 0.25 14.49
CA THR A 161 -3.79 0.43 15.69
C THR A 161 -2.56 -0.47 15.64
N LEU A 162 -2.73 -1.76 15.35
CA LEU A 162 -1.64 -2.72 15.13
C LEU A 162 -0.69 -2.25 14.01
N PHE A 163 -1.26 -1.87 12.88
CA PHE A 163 -0.54 -1.35 11.72
C PHE A 163 0.38 -0.18 12.09
N HIS A 164 -0.08 0.72 12.95
CA HIS A 164 0.73 1.85 13.40
C HIS A 164 1.89 1.43 14.29
N HIS A 165 1.69 0.43 15.15
CA HIS A 165 2.74 -0.07 16.04
C HIS A 165 3.83 -0.85 15.31
N LEU A 166 3.55 -1.46 14.16
CA LEU A 166 4.54 -2.19 13.37
C LEU A 166 5.54 -1.29 12.64
N SER A 167 5.24 0.00 12.49
CA SER A 167 6.07 0.92 11.71
C SER A 167 7.26 1.44 12.56
N GLU A 168 8.30 0.64 12.71
CA GLU A 168 9.51 1.00 13.48
C GLU A 168 10.28 2.14 12.81
N THR A 169 10.46 2.08 11.49
CA THR A 169 11.16 3.12 10.73
C THR A 169 10.42 4.46 10.84
N TYR A 170 9.09 4.45 10.79
CA TYR A 170 8.31 5.68 10.98
C TYR A 170 8.46 6.24 12.39
N ARG A 171 8.41 5.38 13.42
CA ARG A 171 8.53 5.83 14.82
C ARG A 171 9.89 6.45 15.11
N SER A 172 10.96 5.94 14.48
CA SER A 172 12.32 6.44 14.68
C SER A 172 12.66 7.66 13.83
N THR A 173 12.10 7.78 12.62
CA THR A 173 12.51 8.81 11.66
C THR A 173 11.38 9.74 11.20
N GLY A 174 10.12 9.32 11.27
CA GLY A 174 9.00 10.03 10.65
C GLY A 174 9.02 10.04 9.11
N GLY A 175 10.02 9.43 8.47
CA GLY A 175 10.38 9.62 7.05
C GLY A 175 9.77 8.61 6.09
N VAL A 176 8.90 7.68 6.52
CA VAL A 176 8.31 6.65 5.65
C VAL A 176 6.80 6.63 5.69
N HIS A 177 6.23 6.06 4.64
CA HIS A 177 4.85 5.61 4.60
C HIS A 177 4.80 4.10 4.76
N SER A 178 3.69 3.61 5.30
CA SER A 178 3.44 2.19 5.48
C SER A 178 2.20 1.75 4.73
N ALA A 179 2.17 0.48 4.33
CA ALA A 179 1.00 -0.21 3.82
C ALA A 179 0.94 -1.63 4.37
N ALA A 180 -0.26 -2.19 4.47
CA ALA A 180 -0.49 -3.56 4.91
C ALA A 180 -1.62 -4.23 4.15
N LEU A 181 -1.51 -5.55 3.94
CA LEU A 181 -2.60 -6.42 3.52
C LEU A 181 -3.11 -7.18 4.73
N CYS A 182 -4.42 -7.17 4.93
CA CYS A 182 -5.08 -7.76 6.08
C CYS A 182 -6.30 -8.57 5.65
N ASP A 183 -6.66 -9.58 6.42
CA ASP A 183 -8.04 -10.04 6.52
C ASP A 183 -8.78 -9.28 7.65
N ASN A 184 -9.95 -9.75 8.09
CA ASN A 184 -10.73 -9.07 9.13
C ASN A 184 -10.04 -9.05 10.51
N LYS A 185 -9.03 -9.90 10.75
CA LYS A 185 -8.46 -10.14 12.09
C LYS A 185 -6.95 -10.03 12.13
N THR A 186 -6.29 -10.34 11.01
CA THR A 186 -4.83 -10.49 10.94
C THR A 186 -4.23 -9.55 9.92
N LEU A 187 -3.05 -9.07 10.25
CA LEU A 187 -2.19 -8.34 9.35
C LEU A 187 -1.22 -9.33 8.71
N ASN A 188 -1.45 -9.65 7.44
CA ASN A 188 -0.76 -10.72 6.71
C ASN A 188 0.55 -10.27 6.09
N ILE A 189 0.57 -9.06 5.52
CA ILE A 189 1.76 -8.44 4.91
C ILE A 189 1.88 -7.02 5.40
N PHE A 190 3.12 -6.58 5.67
CA PHE A 190 3.42 -5.20 6.03
C PHE A 190 4.64 -4.72 5.24
N SER A 191 4.59 -3.50 4.74
CA SER A 191 5.71 -2.86 4.06
C SER A 191 5.80 -1.37 4.36
N GLU A 192 7.04 -0.86 4.36
CA GLU A 192 7.36 0.56 4.51
C GLU A 192 8.17 1.04 3.32
N ASP A 193 7.96 2.31 2.96
CA ASP A 193 8.77 3.01 1.95
C ASP A 193 8.68 4.52 2.15
N ILE A 194 9.68 5.28 1.69
CA ILE A 194 9.62 6.75 1.63
C ILE A 194 8.48 7.23 0.73
N GLY A 195 8.08 6.43 -0.27
CA GLY A 195 6.97 6.66 -1.18
C GLY A 195 5.71 5.87 -0.79
N ARG A 196 4.57 6.55 -0.57
CA ARG A 196 3.30 5.88 -0.29
C ARG A 196 2.85 4.90 -1.38
N HIS A 197 3.17 5.20 -2.65
CA HIS A 197 2.89 4.33 -3.78
C HIS A 197 3.77 3.08 -3.74
N ASN A 198 5.05 3.27 -3.45
CA ASN A 198 6.02 2.18 -3.33
C ASN A 198 5.65 1.20 -2.22
N ALA A 199 5.20 1.71 -1.05
CA ALA A 199 4.76 0.85 0.05
C ALA A 199 3.62 -0.10 -0.37
N ILE A 200 2.67 0.39 -1.17
CA ILE A 200 1.56 -0.40 -1.73
C ILE A 200 2.07 -1.35 -2.81
N ASP A 201 2.94 -0.89 -3.71
CA ASP A 201 3.52 -1.74 -4.75
C ASP A 201 4.32 -2.91 -4.14
N LYS A 202 5.09 -2.67 -3.07
CA LYS A 202 5.79 -3.74 -2.35
C LYS A 202 4.84 -4.84 -1.86
N ILE A 203 3.67 -4.47 -1.31
CA ILE A 203 2.66 -5.44 -0.88
C ILE A 203 2.16 -6.26 -2.05
N PHE A 204 1.72 -5.63 -3.13
CA PHE A 204 1.18 -6.35 -4.28
C PHE A 204 2.23 -7.18 -5.00
N GLY A 205 3.47 -6.68 -5.09
CA GLY A 205 4.60 -7.45 -5.61
C GLY A 205 4.88 -8.71 -4.79
N GLN A 206 4.80 -8.62 -3.46
CA GLN A 206 4.91 -9.76 -2.58
C GLN A 206 3.76 -10.74 -2.78
N CYS A 207 2.51 -10.26 -2.86
CA CYS A 207 1.34 -11.11 -3.11
C CYS A 207 1.51 -11.94 -4.38
N ILE A 208 1.89 -11.29 -5.48
CA ILE A 208 2.10 -11.96 -6.77
C ILE A 208 3.24 -12.97 -6.70
N TRP A 209 4.36 -12.60 -6.08
CA TRP A 209 5.53 -13.46 -6.00
C TRP A 209 5.31 -14.70 -5.14
N GLU A 210 4.65 -14.54 -4.01
CA GLU A 210 4.40 -15.60 -3.03
C GLU A 210 3.07 -16.34 -3.25
N GLY A 211 2.26 -15.92 -4.24
CA GLY A 211 0.98 -16.55 -4.56
C GLY A 211 -0.11 -16.27 -3.50
N ILE A 212 0.00 -15.14 -2.81
CA ILE A 212 -0.99 -14.74 -1.78
C ILE A 212 -2.20 -14.10 -2.47
N SER A 213 -3.39 -14.62 -2.18
CA SER A 213 -4.64 -14.08 -2.74
C SER A 213 -4.97 -12.72 -2.14
N THR A 214 -5.39 -11.80 -3.01
CA THR A 214 -5.88 -10.47 -2.62
C THR A 214 -7.41 -10.40 -2.51
N ASN A 215 -8.10 -11.47 -2.89
CA ASN A 215 -9.57 -11.52 -2.83
C ASN A 215 -10.07 -11.43 -1.38
N ASN A 216 -11.09 -10.60 -1.17
CA ASN A 216 -11.70 -10.37 0.14
C ASN A 216 -10.68 -9.92 1.21
N GLN A 217 -9.66 -9.18 0.79
CA GLN A 217 -8.67 -8.60 1.69
C GLN A 217 -8.90 -7.11 1.88
N ILE A 218 -8.26 -6.56 2.91
CA ILE A 218 -8.28 -5.15 3.30
C ILE A 218 -6.87 -4.60 3.09
N VAL A 219 -6.74 -3.44 2.45
CA VAL A 219 -5.48 -2.70 2.43
C VAL A 219 -5.55 -1.54 3.41
N LEU A 220 -4.55 -1.47 4.30
CA LEU A 220 -4.31 -0.34 5.17
C LEU A 220 -3.16 0.50 4.64
N THR A 221 -3.24 1.83 4.75
CA THR A 221 -2.14 2.72 4.40
C THR A 221 -2.05 3.92 5.35
N SER A 222 -0.84 4.45 5.52
CA SER A 222 -0.62 5.69 6.28
C SER A 222 -0.79 6.95 5.42
N GLY A 223 -0.66 6.81 4.09
CA GLY A 223 -0.61 7.90 3.13
C GLY A 223 -1.98 8.42 2.70
N ARG A 224 -2.01 9.62 2.09
CA ARG A 224 -3.20 10.14 1.42
C ARG A 224 -3.63 9.19 0.29
N ILE A 225 -4.94 9.06 0.09
CA ILE A 225 -5.50 8.24 -0.98
C ILE A 225 -5.77 9.14 -2.20
N SER A 226 -4.97 8.95 -3.26
CA SER A 226 -5.17 9.58 -4.58
C SER A 226 -5.91 8.61 -5.51
N SER A 227 -6.34 9.12 -6.68
CA SER A 227 -6.92 8.29 -7.75
C SER A 227 -6.00 7.14 -8.18
N GLU A 228 -4.69 7.39 -8.26
CA GLU A 228 -3.69 6.36 -8.59
C GLU A 228 -3.68 5.21 -7.57
N ILE A 229 -3.76 5.52 -6.28
CA ILE A 229 -3.88 4.50 -5.23
C ILE A 229 -5.14 3.67 -5.43
N VAL A 230 -6.28 4.30 -5.69
CA VAL A 230 -7.55 3.59 -5.92
C VAL A 230 -7.45 2.65 -7.13
N ILE A 231 -6.80 3.07 -8.22
CA ILE A 231 -6.58 2.23 -9.40
C ILE A 231 -5.70 1.01 -9.06
N LYS A 232 -4.61 1.20 -8.30
CA LYS A 232 -3.77 0.08 -7.85
C LYS A 232 -4.58 -0.93 -7.01
N ILE A 233 -5.43 -0.44 -6.13
CA ILE A 233 -6.32 -1.24 -5.29
C ILE A 233 -7.33 -2.02 -6.16
N ALA A 234 -7.97 -1.36 -7.12
CA ALA A 234 -8.94 -2.00 -8.02
C ALA A 234 -8.29 -3.09 -8.90
N ARG A 235 -7.11 -2.83 -9.47
CA ARG A 235 -6.36 -3.81 -10.28
C ARG A 235 -6.03 -5.08 -9.51
N ASN A 236 -5.87 -4.98 -8.20
CA ASN A 236 -5.60 -6.10 -7.31
C ASN A 236 -6.86 -6.67 -6.65
N ASN A 237 -8.06 -6.29 -7.14
CA ASN A 237 -9.36 -6.78 -6.67
C ASN A 237 -9.57 -6.66 -5.14
N ILE A 238 -9.08 -5.57 -4.54
CA ILE A 238 -9.22 -5.28 -3.12
C ILE A 238 -10.53 -4.55 -2.85
N PRO A 239 -11.46 -5.08 -2.07
CA PRO A 239 -12.76 -4.47 -1.80
C PRO A 239 -12.73 -3.34 -0.75
N VAL A 240 -11.72 -3.30 0.13
CA VAL A 240 -11.65 -2.34 1.23
C VAL A 240 -10.28 -1.68 1.30
N LEU A 241 -10.26 -0.34 1.26
CA LEU A 241 -9.07 0.48 1.43
C LEU A 241 -9.28 1.45 2.59
N ALA A 242 -8.44 1.36 3.62
CA ALA A 242 -8.49 2.23 4.78
C ALA A 242 -7.19 3.00 5.01
N SER A 243 -7.30 4.27 5.39
CA SER A 243 -6.14 5.13 5.63
C SER A 243 -6.27 5.98 6.90
N LYS A 244 -5.14 6.23 7.55
CA LYS A 244 -5.02 7.28 8.61
C LYS A 244 -5.18 8.70 8.05
N SER A 245 -5.01 8.88 6.74
CA SER A 245 -5.01 10.16 6.04
C SER A 245 -6.30 10.39 5.23
N ALA A 246 -6.35 11.51 4.52
CA ALA A 246 -7.50 11.90 3.71
C ALA A 246 -7.48 11.30 2.30
N PRO A 247 -8.64 11.00 1.70
CA PRO A 247 -8.77 10.80 0.27
C PRO A 247 -8.89 12.13 -0.48
N THR A 248 -8.58 12.11 -1.78
CA THR A 248 -8.92 13.22 -2.69
C THR A 248 -10.35 13.04 -3.22
N ASN A 249 -10.95 14.12 -3.73
CA ASN A 249 -12.28 14.07 -4.33
C ASN A 249 -12.38 13.09 -5.51
N THR A 250 -11.36 13.05 -6.38
CA THR A 250 -11.29 12.11 -7.50
C THR A 250 -11.17 10.67 -7.02
N ALA A 251 -10.39 10.42 -5.95
CA ALA A 251 -10.28 9.10 -5.34
C ALA A 251 -11.63 8.59 -4.81
N VAL A 252 -12.42 9.46 -4.17
CA VAL A 252 -13.77 9.09 -3.67
C VAL A 252 -14.68 8.68 -4.82
N LYS A 253 -14.77 9.50 -5.87
CA LYS A 253 -15.61 9.21 -7.04
C LYS A 253 -15.20 7.90 -7.73
N LEU A 254 -13.90 7.68 -7.84
CA LEU A 254 -13.35 6.50 -8.49
C LEU A 254 -13.56 5.24 -7.65
N ALA A 255 -13.40 5.31 -6.33
CA ALA A 255 -13.67 4.20 -5.43
C ALA A 255 -15.15 3.79 -5.47
N ASP A 256 -16.05 4.78 -5.54
CA ASP A 256 -17.48 4.52 -5.68
C ASP A 256 -17.79 3.83 -7.01
N LEU A 257 -17.23 4.32 -8.13
CA LEU A 257 -17.39 3.70 -9.46
C LEU A 257 -16.84 2.28 -9.54
N LEU A 258 -15.71 2.01 -8.86
CA LEU A 258 -14.99 0.74 -8.93
C LEU A 258 -15.41 -0.26 -7.84
N GLY A 259 -16.43 0.01 -7.05
CA GLY A 259 -16.94 -0.93 -6.05
C GLY A 259 -16.05 -1.09 -4.82
N ILE A 260 -15.21 -0.09 -4.49
CA ILE A 260 -14.27 -0.14 -3.36
C ILE A 260 -14.85 0.63 -2.17
N THR A 261 -14.86 0.00 -1.01
CA THR A 261 -15.13 0.70 0.25
C THR A 261 -13.91 1.52 0.65
N LEU A 262 -14.07 2.85 0.58
CA LEU A 262 -13.01 3.80 0.87
C LEU A 262 -13.18 4.41 2.26
N ILE A 263 -12.18 4.21 3.10
CA ILE A 263 -12.19 4.68 4.49
C ILE A 263 -10.98 5.61 4.69
N GLY A 264 -11.22 6.78 5.24
CA GLY A 264 -10.18 7.73 5.60
C GLY A 264 -10.27 8.19 7.04
N PHE A 265 -9.22 8.89 7.50
CA PHE A 265 -9.11 9.43 8.85
C PHE A 265 -9.33 8.38 9.95
N VAL A 266 -8.85 7.15 9.74
CA VAL A 266 -8.93 6.08 10.74
C VAL A 266 -7.98 6.42 11.90
N ARG A 267 -8.54 6.89 13.01
CA ARG A 267 -7.77 7.38 14.19
C ARG A 267 -8.52 7.13 15.48
N GLY A 268 -7.85 6.48 16.43
CA GLY A 268 -8.46 6.18 17.74
C GLY A 268 -9.77 5.41 17.58
N THR A 269 -10.89 6.03 17.90
CA THR A 269 -12.23 5.41 17.89
C THR A 269 -13.12 5.85 16.72
N ARG A 270 -12.56 6.54 15.72
CA ARG A 270 -13.34 7.11 14.61
C ARG A 270 -12.71 6.86 13.25
N MET A 271 -13.54 6.80 12.22
CA MET A 271 -13.18 6.76 10.82
C MET A 271 -14.31 7.37 9.97
N ASN A 272 -13.99 7.78 8.74
CA ASN A 272 -14.97 8.27 7.77
C ASN A 272 -15.05 7.27 6.61
N VAL A 273 -16.25 6.78 6.30
CA VAL A 273 -16.50 5.91 5.13
C VAL A 273 -17.05 6.77 4.01
N TYR A 274 -16.38 6.78 2.86
CA TYR A 274 -16.66 7.66 1.72
C TYR A 274 -17.42 6.98 0.59
N SER A 275 -17.31 5.66 0.45
CA SER A 275 -17.98 4.87 -0.58
C SER A 275 -18.27 3.46 -0.07
N HIS A 276 -19.30 2.81 -0.62
CA HIS A 276 -19.70 1.42 -0.34
C HIS A 276 -19.77 1.07 1.14
N HIS A 277 -20.44 1.94 1.92
CA HIS A 277 -20.57 1.82 3.39
C HIS A 277 -21.26 0.53 3.85
N GLN A 278 -22.03 -0.11 2.98
CA GLN A 278 -22.75 -1.37 3.28
C GLN A 278 -21.83 -2.54 3.64
N ARG A 279 -20.52 -2.46 3.30
CA ARG A 279 -19.54 -3.46 3.74
C ARG A 279 -19.08 -3.26 5.17
N ILE A 280 -19.35 -2.09 5.77
CA ILE A 280 -18.98 -1.81 7.15
C ILE A 280 -20.18 -2.08 8.04
N VAL A 281 -20.06 -3.11 8.86
CA VAL A 281 -21.06 -3.47 9.85
C VAL A 281 -20.65 -2.98 11.23
N SER A 282 -21.60 -2.73 12.10
CA SER A 282 -21.36 -2.46 13.52
C SER A 282 -22.51 -3.03 14.35
N ASP A 283 -22.17 -3.68 15.44
CA ASP A 283 -23.16 -4.30 16.33
C ASP A 283 -24.20 -3.28 16.86
N ALA A 284 -23.81 -2.02 17.00
CA ALA A 284 -24.69 -0.92 17.41
C ALA A 284 -25.70 -0.51 16.31
N TRP A 285 -25.30 -0.58 15.03
CA TRP A 285 -26.17 -0.23 13.90
C TRP A 285 -27.22 -1.27 13.62
N ASP A 286 -26.88 -2.55 13.76
CA ASP A 286 -27.80 -3.66 13.56
C ASP A 286 -28.90 -3.64 14.60
N CYS A 287 -28.60 -3.26 15.85
CA CYS A 287 -29.59 -3.02 16.90
C CYS A 287 -30.53 -1.84 16.62
N ILE A 288 -30.03 -0.77 15.99
CA ILE A 288 -30.82 0.43 15.65
C ILE A 288 -31.73 0.15 14.45
N ASN A 289 -31.23 -0.48 13.40
CA ASN A 289 -32.01 -0.84 12.22
C ASN A 289 -33.09 -1.87 12.55
N ALA A 290 -32.80 -2.87 13.40
CA ALA A 290 -33.78 -3.83 13.88
C ALA A 290 -34.89 -3.18 14.74
N ARG A 291 -34.63 -2.03 15.37
CA ARG A 291 -35.65 -1.22 16.10
C ARG A 291 -36.47 -0.35 15.14
N LEU A 292 -35.84 0.24 14.12
CA LEU A 292 -36.52 1.07 13.12
C LEU A 292 -37.46 0.25 12.23
N ASP A 293 -37.04 -0.95 11.79
CA ASP A 293 -37.89 -1.87 11.01
C ASP A 293 -39.14 -2.35 11.81
N LYS A 294 -39.04 -2.45 13.12
CA LYS A 294 -40.17 -2.77 13.98
C LYS A 294 -41.12 -1.59 14.16
N THR A 295 -40.64 -0.35 14.01
CA THR A 295 -41.45 0.86 14.19
C THR A 295 -42.16 1.28 12.90
N ILE A 296 -41.68 0.87 11.74
CA ILE A 296 -42.30 1.16 10.43
C ILE A 296 -43.40 0.14 10.05
N LYS A 297 -43.49 -0.98 10.79
CA LYS A 297 -44.54 -2.01 10.59
C LYS A 297 -45.75 -1.88 11.53
N LEU A 298 -45.92 -0.76 12.20
CA LEU A 298 -47.10 -0.35 12.95
C LEU A 298 -47.73 0.89 12.28
#